data_a8c3fe0f37d74a8366bb0317eeee3b5e
#
_entry.id   a8c3fe0f37d74a8366bb0317eeee3b5e
#
_cell.length_a   1.000
_cell.length_b   1.000
_cell.length_c   1.000
_cell.angle_alpha   90.00
_cell.angle_beta   90.00
_cell.angle_gamma   90.00
#
_symmetry.space_group_name_H-M   'P 1'
#
loop_
_entity.id
_entity.type
_entity.pdbx_description
1 polymer ?
#
loop_
_entity_poly.entity_id
_entity_poly.type
_entity_poly.pdbx_seq_one_letter_code
_entity_poly.pdbx_strand_id
1 'polypeptide(L)'
;AYDNLYSDHRDRSDVLDILFQLYYRKKDYGNVLKTLDRIEQIDGGSEELTLMKMNVYEQRGDRKMAYQMLRQVVDSHPNEPNYKVMLGNWLLNHDRRDEAFTMLQSALADDSENEFAQMSLYDYYRTAGNDSAAAAIRDRLLLSAKTDDKTKISMLQQCIKESERQGGDSIPVLRLFDRVLEVTPKNGDIAYLKAMYMRLKSMPADSVAEAYRRVLRIEPEQVSARVDLLQMQYSKADWDAIISTSTEGIQYCPTSMMYYYFLGVAHFQKDDDDAALDALRRGVSVINKDSSPEFVSDFYALMGDILYKKNRPEEAFAAYDSCLQWRDDNVSALNNYAYYLSMQERDLDKAEKMSRKAIEEEPSNANYLDTYAWIMFLKERYDEAKAYIDRALECSTDTASTDDGGAEEGGNGSGSADSDNALSGVVFEHAGDIYSKCGDIDRAVELWEKAVRVGGGSAQLPKKIKQRKYIPAKQT
;
A
#
# COMPACT_ATOMS: atom_id res chain seq x y z
N ALA A 1 -29.31 -45.29 -13.54
CA ALA A 1 -28.31 -46.31 -13.27
C ALA A 1 -28.17 -46.60 -11.77
N TYR A 2 -27.86 -45.60 -10.93
CA TYR A 2 -27.69 -45.82 -9.48
C TYR A 2 -28.98 -46.14 -8.74
N ASP A 3 -30.15 -45.62 -9.17
CA ASP A 3 -31.44 -46.03 -8.62
C ASP A 3 -31.74 -47.51 -8.85
N ASN A 4 -31.37 -48.03 -10.03
CA ASN A 4 -31.49 -49.44 -10.35
C ASN A 4 -30.50 -50.29 -9.53
N LEU A 5 -29.26 -49.79 -9.38
CA LEU A 5 -28.26 -50.45 -8.54
C LEU A 5 -28.72 -50.53 -7.07
N TYR A 6 -29.33 -49.47 -6.56
CA TYR A 6 -29.91 -49.45 -5.23
C TYR A 6 -31.11 -50.41 -5.09
N SER A 7 -31.94 -50.55 -6.13
CA SER A 7 -33.05 -51.49 -6.12
C SER A 7 -32.60 -52.94 -5.92
N ASP A 8 -31.39 -53.27 -6.49
CA ASP A 8 -30.81 -54.59 -6.43
C ASP A 8 -29.99 -54.84 -5.15
N HIS A 9 -29.52 -53.76 -4.50
CA HIS A 9 -28.63 -53.80 -3.35
C HIS A 9 -29.06 -52.79 -2.27
N ARG A 10 -30.20 -53.03 -1.59
CA ARG A 10 -30.86 -52.09 -0.68
C ARG A 10 -30.09 -51.77 0.62
N ASP A 11 -29.08 -52.57 0.96
CA ASP A 11 -28.29 -52.44 2.20
C ASP A 11 -26.98 -51.68 1.97
N ARG A 12 -26.80 -51.07 0.78
CA ARG A 12 -25.59 -50.36 0.36
C ARG A 12 -25.73 -48.85 0.61
N SER A 13 -25.24 -48.37 1.76
CA SER A 13 -25.22 -46.93 2.08
C SER A 13 -24.31 -46.14 1.18
N ASP A 14 -23.18 -46.72 0.69
CA ASP A 14 -22.27 -46.09 -0.26
C ASP A 14 -22.93 -45.71 -1.61
N VAL A 15 -23.94 -46.50 -2.03
CA VAL A 15 -24.72 -46.16 -3.23
C VAL A 15 -25.67 -45.00 -2.95
N LEU A 16 -26.20 -44.91 -1.74
CA LEU A 16 -27.09 -43.82 -1.31
C LEU A 16 -26.30 -42.48 -1.20
N ASP A 17 -25.05 -42.54 -0.74
CA ASP A 17 -24.19 -41.35 -0.70
C ASP A 17 -23.96 -40.77 -2.09
N ILE A 18 -23.70 -41.62 -3.09
CA ILE A 18 -23.59 -41.21 -4.47
C ILE A 18 -24.88 -40.60 -5.01
N LEU A 19 -26.03 -41.25 -4.69
CA LEU A 19 -27.37 -40.76 -5.08
C LEU A 19 -27.66 -39.42 -4.43
N PHE A 20 -27.33 -39.22 -3.15
CA PHE A 20 -27.42 -37.96 -2.46
C PHE A 20 -26.67 -36.86 -3.19
N GLN A 21 -25.38 -37.08 -3.50
CA GLN A 21 -24.54 -36.12 -4.23
C GLN A 21 -25.11 -35.77 -5.61
N LEU A 22 -25.61 -36.75 -6.34
CA LEU A 22 -26.18 -36.54 -7.68
C LEU A 22 -27.48 -35.74 -7.64
N TYR A 23 -28.41 -36.06 -6.73
CA TYR A 23 -29.64 -35.33 -6.57
C TYR A 23 -29.43 -33.95 -6.02
N TYR A 24 -28.48 -33.77 -5.08
CA TYR A 24 -28.12 -32.47 -4.53
C TYR A 24 -27.56 -31.52 -5.61
N ARG A 25 -26.64 -32.02 -6.45
CA ARG A 25 -26.13 -31.26 -7.62
C ARG A 25 -27.21 -30.86 -8.62
N LYS A 26 -28.22 -31.72 -8.78
CA LYS A 26 -29.38 -31.43 -9.64
C LYS A 26 -30.44 -30.54 -8.97
N LYS A 27 -30.24 -30.20 -7.73
CA LYS A 27 -31.25 -29.48 -6.89
C LYS A 27 -32.58 -30.22 -6.78
N ASP A 28 -32.58 -31.55 -6.91
CA ASP A 28 -33.75 -32.39 -6.75
C ASP A 28 -33.92 -32.72 -5.29
N TYR A 29 -34.31 -31.69 -4.52
CA TYR A 29 -34.44 -31.78 -3.05
C TYR A 29 -35.45 -32.84 -2.57
N GLY A 30 -36.44 -33.16 -3.40
CA GLY A 30 -37.40 -34.20 -3.10
C GLY A 30 -36.75 -35.59 -3.01
N ASN A 31 -35.89 -35.91 -3.99
CA ASN A 31 -35.17 -37.18 -4.00
C ASN A 31 -33.96 -37.14 -3.06
N VAL A 32 -33.37 -35.99 -2.78
CA VAL A 32 -32.36 -35.83 -1.71
C VAL A 32 -32.94 -36.28 -0.36
N LEU A 33 -34.10 -35.75 0.03
CA LEU A 33 -34.75 -36.10 1.31
C LEU A 33 -35.09 -37.60 1.38
N LYS A 34 -35.64 -38.16 0.31
CA LYS A 34 -35.91 -39.60 0.25
C LYS A 34 -34.65 -40.45 0.42
N THR A 35 -33.54 -39.97 -0.14
CA THR A 35 -32.26 -40.66 -0.01
C THR A 35 -31.73 -40.58 1.41
N LEU A 36 -31.81 -39.41 2.06
CA LEU A 36 -31.46 -39.24 3.48
C LEU A 36 -32.35 -40.09 4.42
N ASP A 37 -33.67 -40.21 4.12
CA ASP A 37 -34.57 -41.07 4.88
C ASP A 37 -34.19 -42.56 4.77
N ARG A 38 -33.70 -42.99 3.59
CA ARG A 38 -33.21 -44.34 3.39
C ARG A 38 -31.90 -44.61 4.13
N ILE A 39 -30.97 -43.64 4.12
CA ILE A 39 -29.72 -43.72 4.90
C ILE A 39 -30.06 -43.85 6.39
N GLU A 40 -30.99 -43.06 6.90
CA GLU A 40 -31.44 -43.10 8.29
C GLU A 40 -32.05 -44.46 8.66
N GLN A 41 -32.78 -45.10 7.75
CA GLN A 41 -33.34 -46.44 7.96
C GLN A 41 -32.30 -47.55 8.04
N ILE A 42 -31.16 -47.40 7.34
CA ILE A 42 -30.11 -48.40 7.29
C ILE A 42 -29.09 -48.17 8.42
N ASP A 43 -28.59 -46.95 8.54
CA ASP A 43 -27.49 -46.62 9.44
C ASP A 43 -27.96 -46.09 10.82
N GLY A 44 -29.28 -45.85 10.95
CA GLY A 44 -29.87 -45.24 12.12
C GLY A 44 -29.89 -43.69 12.03
N GLY A 45 -30.68 -43.10 12.90
CA GLY A 45 -30.77 -41.65 13.05
C GLY A 45 -29.49 -41.08 13.65
N SER A 46 -28.93 -40.06 13.00
CA SER A 46 -27.82 -39.30 13.53
C SER A 46 -28.16 -37.81 13.51
N GLU A 47 -27.45 -37.07 14.36
CA GLU A 47 -27.46 -35.62 14.39
C GLU A 47 -27.07 -35.03 13.04
N GLU A 48 -26.01 -35.55 12.44
CA GLU A 48 -25.51 -35.11 11.14
C GLU A 48 -26.58 -35.25 10.05
N LEU A 49 -27.29 -36.39 10.01
CA LEU A 49 -28.39 -36.61 9.06
C LEU A 49 -29.54 -35.61 9.31
N THR A 50 -29.84 -35.31 10.56
CA THR A 50 -30.90 -34.35 10.91
C THR A 50 -30.54 -32.95 10.45
N LEU A 51 -29.28 -32.54 10.62
CA LEU A 51 -28.78 -31.26 10.12
C LEU A 51 -28.71 -31.21 8.59
N MET A 52 -28.33 -32.31 7.94
CA MET A 52 -28.40 -32.42 6.48
C MET A 52 -29.83 -32.23 5.97
N LYS A 53 -30.81 -32.89 6.59
CA LYS A 53 -32.24 -32.73 6.25
C LYS A 53 -32.69 -31.29 6.46
N MET A 54 -32.30 -30.66 7.57
CA MET A 54 -32.60 -29.25 7.86
C MET A 54 -32.10 -28.35 6.71
N ASN A 55 -30.83 -28.51 6.30
CA ASN A 55 -30.25 -27.73 5.21
C ASN A 55 -31.01 -27.94 3.89
N VAL A 56 -31.44 -29.17 3.59
CA VAL A 56 -32.21 -29.47 2.38
C VAL A 56 -33.60 -28.84 2.42
N TYR A 57 -34.27 -28.85 3.57
CA TYR A 57 -35.56 -28.18 3.76
C TYR A 57 -35.40 -26.66 3.60
N GLU A 58 -34.31 -26.07 4.12
CA GLU A 58 -34.02 -24.66 3.97
C GLU A 58 -33.82 -24.28 2.48
N GLN A 59 -33.01 -25.05 1.74
CA GLN A 59 -32.79 -24.86 0.32
C GLN A 59 -34.08 -25.02 -0.52
N ARG A 60 -35.01 -25.85 -0.07
CA ARG A 60 -36.32 -26.04 -0.68
C ARG A 60 -37.30 -24.89 -0.35
N GLY A 61 -37.01 -24.08 0.67
CA GLY A 61 -37.89 -23.04 1.19
C GLY A 61 -38.94 -23.54 2.19
N ASP A 62 -38.81 -24.77 2.66
CA ASP A 62 -39.72 -25.34 3.69
C ASP A 62 -39.20 -25.00 5.08
N ARG A 63 -39.36 -23.73 5.44
CA ARG A 63 -38.88 -23.15 6.71
C ARG A 63 -39.48 -23.86 7.94
N LYS A 64 -40.71 -24.39 7.82
CA LYS A 64 -41.34 -25.10 8.91
C LYS A 64 -40.62 -26.39 9.23
N MET A 65 -40.32 -27.19 8.23
CA MET A 65 -39.59 -28.45 8.41
C MET A 65 -38.13 -28.20 8.81
N ALA A 66 -37.46 -27.21 8.24
CA ALA A 66 -36.12 -26.84 8.65
C ALA A 66 -36.04 -26.47 10.14
N TYR A 67 -36.99 -25.67 10.62
CA TYR A 67 -37.10 -25.33 12.04
C TYR A 67 -37.33 -26.56 12.92
N GLN A 68 -38.21 -27.45 12.50
CA GLN A 68 -38.51 -28.69 13.28
C GLN A 68 -37.29 -29.59 13.39
N MET A 69 -36.54 -29.77 12.32
CA MET A 69 -35.30 -30.56 12.33
C MET A 69 -34.26 -29.96 13.27
N LEU A 70 -34.04 -28.65 13.19
CA LEU A 70 -33.08 -27.96 14.04
C LEU A 70 -33.52 -27.96 15.50
N ARG A 71 -34.83 -27.81 15.77
CA ARG A 71 -35.40 -27.90 17.11
C ARG A 71 -35.21 -29.30 17.70
N GLN A 72 -35.42 -30.36 16.91
CA GLN A 72 -35.19 -31.74 17.32
C GLN A 72 -33.74 -31.95 17.78
N VAL A 73 -32.75 -31.40 17.08
CA VAL A 73 -31.34 -31.50 17.48
C VAL A 73 -31.12 -30.83 18.83
N VAL A 74 -31.65 -29.62 19.03
CA VAL A 74 -31.53 -28.87 20.31
C VAL A 74 -32.20 -29.67 21.45
N ASP A 75 -33.39 -30.22 21.23
CA ASP A 75 -34.14 -30.95 22.26
C ASP A 75 -33.48 -32.30 22.62
N SER A 76 -32.77 -32.92 21.67
CA SER A 76 -31.99 -34.15 21.88
C SER A 76 -30.67 -33.92 22.58
N HIS A 77 -30.13 -32.70 22.50
CA HIS A 77 -28.84 -32.30 23.05
C HIS A 77 -28.95 -31.00 23.89
N PRO A 78 -29.73 -31.03 24.98
CA PRO A 78 -30.09 -29.82 25.73
C PRO A 78 -28.88 -29.12 26.38
N ASN A 79 -27.77 -29.82 26.61
CA ASN A 79 -26.56 -29.32 27.25
C ASN A 79 -25.46 -28.88 26.25
N GLU A 80 -25.78 -28.93 24.95
CA GLU A 80 -24.84 -28.49 23.90
C GLU A 80 -25.18 -27.07 23.44
N PRO A 81 -24.46 -26.04 23.94
CA PRO A 81 -24.79 -24.64 23.67
C PRO A 81 -24.69 -24.30 22.18
N ASN A 82 -23.83 -24.97 21.42
CA ASN A 82 -23.65 -24.68 20.00
C ASN A 82 -24.89 -24.97 19.15
N TYR A 83 -25.70 -25.95 19.49
CA TYR A 83 -26.97 -26.19 18.79
C TYR A 83 -28.00 -25.11 19.11
N LYS A 84 -28.02 -24.61 20.36
CA LYS A 84 -28.84 -23.44 20.73
C LYS A 84 -28.43 -22.20 19.96
N VAL A 85 -27.12 -21.99 19.75
CA VAL A 85 -26.60 -20.91 18.91
C VAL A 85 -27.01 -21.08 17.46
N MET A 86 -26.91 -22.29 16.91
CA MET A 86 -27.35 -22.60 15.55
C MET A 86 -28.81 -22.28 15.33
N LEU A 87 -29.68 -22.70 16.28
CA LEU A 87 -31.11 -22.38 16.24
C LEU A 87 -31.35 -20.88 16.40
N GLY A 88 -30.64 -20.21 17.30
CA GLY A 88 -30.70 -18.76 17.48
C GLY A 88 -30.35 -17.99 16.21
N ASN A 89 -29.29 -18.38 15.54
CA ASN A 89 -28.86 -17.77 14.27
C ASN A 89 -29.86 -18.03 13.13
N TRP A 90 -30.40 -19.26 13.07
CA TRP A 90 -31.45 -19.55 12.11
C TRP A 90 -32.69 -18.68 12.34
N LEU A 91 -33.10 -18.49 13.60
CA LEU A 91 -34.22 -17.60 13.97
C LEU A 91 -33.95 -16.14 13.62
N LEU A 92 -32.72 -15.63 13.80
CA LEU A 92 -32.33 -14.28 13.39
C LEU A 92 -32.48 -14.09 11.89
N ASN A 93 -32.02 -15.06 11.10
CA ASN A 93 -32.12 -15.02 9.64
C ASN A 93 -33.54 -15.08 9.11
N HIS A 94 -34.50 -15.46 9.96
CA HIS A 94 -35.94 -15.56 9.64
C HIS A 94 -36.81 -14.53 10.39
N ASP A 95 -36.20 -13.43 10.86
CA ASP A 95 -36.85 -12.31 11.56
C ASP A 95 -37.60 -12.69 12.86
N ARG A 96 -37.31 -13.86 13.45
CA ARG A 96 -37.87 -14.32 14.74
C ARG A 96 -36.98 -13.88 15.90
N ARG A 97 -36.83 -12.57 16.06
CA ARG A 97 -35.81 -11.95 16.92
C ARG A 97 -35.95 -12.30 18.40
N ASP A 98 -37.15 -12.29 18.96
CA ASP A 98 -37.38 -12.55 20.39
C ASP A 98 -37.08 -14.01 20.77
N GLU A 99 -37.42 -14.94 19.88
CA GLU A 99 -37.11 -16.35 20.08
C GLU A 99 -35.61 -16.63 19.92
N ALA A 100 -34.99 -15.98 18.97
CA ALA A 100 -33.54 -16.03 18.77
C ALA A 100 -32.80 -15.54 20.02
N PHE A 101 -33.21 -14.38 20.55
CA PHE A 101 -32.64 -13.83 21.77
C PHE A 101 -32.75 -14.81 22.95
N THR A 102 -33.94 -15.40 23.17
CA THR A 102 -34.16 -16.37 24.21
C THR A 102 -33.24 -17.59 24.06
N MET A 103 -33.07 -18.08 22.84
CA MET A 103 -32.22 -19.23 22.54
C MET A 103 -30.73 -18.94 22.76
N LEU A 104 -30.27 -17.80 22.31
CA LEU A 104 -28.89 -17.36 22.51
C LEU A 104 -28.57 -17.09 23.99
N GLN A 105 -29.50 -16.52 24.74
CA GLN A 105 -29.36 -16.33 26.17
C GLN A 105 -29.29 -17.70 26.89
N SER A 106 -30.12 -18.69 26.48
CA SER A 106 -30.05 -20.05 27.01
C SER A 106 -28.67 -20.69 26.70
N ALA A 107 -28.12 -20.47 25.54
CA ALA A 107 -26.78 -20.96 25.22
C ALA A 107 -25.68 -20.35 26.14
N LEU A 108 -25.79 -19.05 26.47
CA LEU A 108 -24.87 -18.40 27.42
C LEU A 108 -25.12 -18.81 28.88
N ALA A 109 -26.33 -19.27 29.22
CA ALA A 109 -26.60 -19.80 30.56
C ALA A 109 -25.91 -21.16 30.76
N ASP A 110 -25.78 -21.97 29.69
CA ASP A 110 -25.05 -23.22 29.72
C ASP A 110 -23.52 -23.03 29.66
N ASP A 111 -23.08 -22.13 28.81
CA ASP A 111 -21.66 -21.73 28.68
C ASP A 111 -21.55 -20.21 28.53
N SER A 112 -21.26 -19.54 29.63
CA SER A 112 -21.17 -18.07 29.67
C SER A 112 -20.02 -17.48 28.80
N GLU A 113 -19.07 -18.32 28.40
CA GLU A 113 -17.92 -17.94 27.56
C GLU A 113 -18.04 -18.46 26.12
N ASN A 114 -19.21 -19.00 25.74
CA ASN A 114 -19.42 -19.45 24.37
C ASN A 114 -19.30 -18.28 23.39
N GLU A 115 -18.24 -18.30 22.61
CA GLU A 115 -17.90 -17.22 21.67
C GLU A 115 -18.95 -17.06 20.57
N PHE A 116 -19.49 -18.16 20.07
CA PHE A 116 -20.52 -18.12 19.02
C PHE A 116 -21.81 -17.48 19.52
N ALA A 117 -22.23 -17.81 20.74
CA ALA A 117 -23.39 -17.19 21.38
C ALA A 117 -23.16 -15.68 21.62
N GLN A 118 -21.97 -15.33 22.12
CA GLN A 118 -21.59 -13.93 22.32
C GLN A 118 -21.56 -13.15 21.00
N MET A 119 -20.98 -13.72 19.93
CA MET A 119 -20.92 -13.09 18.62
C MET A 119 -22.33 -12.86 18.04
N SER A 120 -23.20 -13.88 18.12
CA SER A 120 -24.58 -13.77 17.64
C SER A 120 -25.39 -12.73 18.43
N LEU A 121 -25.18 -12.62 19.74
CA LEU A 121 -25.81 -11.58 20.55
C LEU A 121 -25.22 -10.19 20.30
N TYR A 122 -23.92 -10.09 20.00
CA TYR A 122 -23.33 -8.83 19.56
C TYR A 122 -24.02 -8.31 18.29
N ASP A 123 -24.16 -9.17 17.28
CA ASP A 123 -24.86 -8.82 16.04
C ASP A 123 -26.35 -8.51 16.26
N TYR A 124 -27.00 -9.25 17.13
CA TYR A 124 -28.40 -8.99 17.54
C TYR A 124 -28.54 -7.59 18.13
N TYR A 125 -27.74 -7.22 19.15
CA TYR A 125 -27.84 -5.93 19.80
C TYR A 125 -27.46 -4.78 18.87
N ARG A 126 -26.45 -4.98 18.03
CA ARG A 126 -26.04 -4.00 17.03
C ARG A 126 -27.14 -3.70 16.01
N THR A 127 -27.81 -4.73 15.50
CA THR A 127 -28.94 -4.57 14.57
C THR A 127 -30.20 -4.03 15.22
N ALA A 128 -30.37 -4.24 16.53
CA ALA A 128 -31.45 -3.68 17.32
C ALA A 128 -31.19 -2.23 17.78
N GLY A 129 -30.01 -1.66 17.49
CA GLY A 129 -29.65 -0.30 17.92
C GLY A 129 -29.36 -0.19 19.43
N ASN A 130 -29.09 -1.30 20.10
CA ASN A 130 -28.70 -1.30 21.51
C ASN A 130 -27.18 -1.25 21.64
N ASP A 131 -26.60 -0.08 21.37
CA ASP A 131 -25.17 0.14 21.32
C ASP A 131 -24.46 -0.18 22.64
N SER A 132 -25.11 0.06 23.77
CA SER A 132 -24.54 -0.23 25.10
C SER A 132 -24.36 -1.73 25.34
N ALA A 133 -25.38 -2.54 25.04
CA ALA A 133 -25.28 -3.99 25.18
C ALA A 133 -24.31 -4.60 24.16
N ALA A 134 -24.32 -4.11 22.93
CA ALA A 134 -23.36 -4.50 21.90
C ALA A 134 -21.92 -4.21 22.34
N ALA A 135 -21.64 -3.01 22.85
CA ALA A 135 -20.32 -2.63 23.34
C ALA A 135 -19.85 -3.53 24.51
N ALA A 136 -20.75 -3.87 25.44
CA ALA A 136 -20.38 -4.74 26.56
C ALA A 136 -19.96 -6.15 26.11
N ILE A 137 -20.66 -6.72 25.12
CA ILE A 137 -20.30 -8.04 24.57
C ILE A 137 -19.02 -7.94 23.73
N ARG A 138 -18.90 -6.93 22.89
CA ARG A 138 -17.68 -6.65 22.12
C ARG A 138 -16.45 -6.60 23.03
N ASP A 139 -16.52 -5.83 24.10
CA ASP A 139 -15.40 -5.69 25.03
C ASP A 139 -15.07 -7.03 25.69
N ARG A 140 -16.07 -7.85 26.03
CA ARG A 140 -15.85 -9.19 26.58
C ARG A 140 -15.10 -10.07 25.58
N LEU A 141 -15.55 -10.12 24.31
CA LEU A 141 -14.91 -10.90 23.26
C LEU A 141 -13.49 -10.43 22.99
N LEU A 142 -13.28 -9.13 22.84
CA LEU A 142 -11.94 -8.56 22.59
C LEU A 142 -10.94 -8.82 23.72
N LEU A 143 -11.40 -8.89 24.97
CA LEU A 143 -10.55 -9.11 26.14
C LEU A 143 -10.48 -10.58 26.55
N SER A 144 -11.22 -11.48 25.91
CA SER A 144 -11.13 -12.92 26.16
C SER A 144 -9.85 -13.50 25.58
N ALA A 145 -9.16 -14.36 26.35
CA ALA A 145 -8.00 -15.11 25.86
C ALA A 145 -8.41 -16.26 24.90
N LYS A 146 -9.71 -16.62 24.88
CA LYS A 146 -10.24 -17.69 24.01
C LYS A 146 -10.53 -17.19 22.60
N THR A 147 -10.93 -15.92 22.45
CA THR A 147 -11.25 -15.33 21.16
C THR A 147 -10.01 -15.27 20.29
N ASP A 148 -10.10 -15.84 19.10
CA ASP A 148 -8.98 -15.87 18.16
C ASP A 148 -8.61 -14.47 17.65
N ASP A 149 -7.35 -14.33 17.24
CA ASP A 149 -6.80 -13.04 16.83
C ASP A 149 -7.47 -12.47 15.58
N LYS A 150 -7.92 -13.32 14.64
CA LYS A 150 -8.62 -12.86 13.44
C LYS A 150 -9.96 -12.22 13.78
N THR A 151 -10.69 -12.84 14.69
CA THR A 151 -11.95 -12.29 15.21
C THR A 151 -11.71 -10.96 15.91
N LYS A 152 -10.70 -10.86 16.78
CA LYS A 152 -10.32 -9.59 17.43
C LYS A 152 -9.99 -8.50 16.42
N ILE A 153 -9.16 -8.79 15.43
CA ILE A 153 -8.78 -7.84 14.38
C ILE A 153 -10.02 -7.38 13.60
N SER A 154 -10.89 -8.32 13.19
CA SER A 154 -12.13 -7.98 12.47
C SER A 154 -13.05 -7.06 13.28
N MET A 155 -13.20 -7.34 14.57
CA MET A 155 -14.01 -6.51 15.48
C MET A 155 -13.39 -5.11 15.68
N LEU A 156 -12.07 -5.00 15.82
CA LEU A 156 -11.37 -3.72 15.93
C LEU A 156 -11.51 -2.91 14.64
N GLN A 157 -11.38 -3.55 13.47
CA GLN A 157 -11.62 -2.90 12.17
C GLN A 157 -13.05 -2.39 12.06
N GLN A 158 -14.03 -3.15 12.57
CA GLN A 158 -15.41 -2.71 12.60
C GLN A 158 -15.60 -1.50 13.54
N CYS A 159 -14.95 -1.49 14.72
CA CYS A 159 -14.96 -0.34 15.63
C CYS A 159 -14.40 0.93 14.98
N ILE A 160 -13.30 0.79 14.22
CA ILE A 160 -12.75 1.91 13.43
C ILE A 160 -13.80 2.45 12.45
N LYS A 161 -14.38 1.56 11.62
CA LYS A 161 -15.39 1.96 10.62
C LYS A 161 -16.60 2.65 11.23
N GLU A 162 -17.06 2.18 12.38
CA GLU A 162 -18.19 2.77 13.10
C GLU A 162 -17.84 4.15 13.67
N SER A 163 -16.66 4.28 14.28
CA SER A 163 -16.16 5.55 14.77
C SER A 163 -16.05 6.60 13.66
N GLU A 164 -15.47 6.23 12.50
CA GLU A 164 -15.33 7.14 11.36
C GLU A 164 -16.70 7.60 10.81
N ARG A 165 -17.70 6.72 10.79
CA ARG A 165 -19.07 7.10 10.39
C ARG A 165 -19.77 8.04 11.36
N GLN A 166 -19.40 8.01 12.64
CA GLN A 166 -20.03 8.80 13.72
C GLN A 166 -19.30 10.13 14.00
N GLY A 167 -18.36 10.53 13.17
CA GLY A 167 -17.61 11.78 13.34
C GLY A 167 -16.19 11.60 13.88
N GLY A 168 -15.74 10.36 14.03
CA GLY A 168 -14.32 10.04 14.14
C GLY A 168 -13.64 10.39 15.47
N ASP A 169 -14.32 10.35 16.61
CA ASP A 169 -13.62 10.42 17.90
C ASP A 169 -12.74 9.17 18.07
N SER A 170 -11.43 9.37 17.95
CA SER A 170 -10.45 8.28 18.00
C SER A 170 -10.12 7.82 19.43
N ILE A 171 -10.39 8.62 20.45
CA ILE A 171 -9.97 8.32 21.83
C ILE A 171 -10.58 7.02 22.37
N PRO A 172 -11.90 6.74 22.23
CA PRO A 172 -12.48 5.48 22.69
C PRO A 172 -11.89 4.26 21.99
N VAL A 173 -11.66 4.37 20.67
CA VAL A 173 -11.09 3.28 19.87
C VAL A 173 -9.64 3.01 20.28
N LEU A 174 -8.83 4.03 20.44
CA LEU A 174 -7.44 3.88 20.88
C LEU A 174 -7.33 3.28 22.29
N ARG A 175 -8.20 3.69 23.22
CA ARG A 175 -8.28 3.06 24.56
C ARG A 175 -8.66 1.58 24.48
N LEU A 176 -9.54 1.23 23.55
CA LEU A 176 -9.93 -0.17 23.34
C LEU A 176 -8.72 -0.97 22.83
N PHE A 177 -7.95 -0.43 21.88
CA PHE A 177 -6.69 -1.05 21.45
C PHE A 177 -5.70 -1.26 22.60
N ASP A 178 -5.54 -0.27 23.49
CA ASP A 178 -4.64 -0.39 24.64
C ASP A 178 -5.04 -1.55 25.54
N ARG A 179 -6.35 -1.65 25.89
CA ARG A 179 -6.88 -2.76 26.70
C ARG A 179 -6.68 -4.13 26.01
N VAL A 180 -6.91 -4.20 24.70
CA VAL A 180 -6.71 -5.46 23.95
C VAL A 180 -5.24 -5.85 23.92
N LEU A 181 -4.34 -4.89 23.74
CA LEU A 181 -2.89 -5.13 23.75
C LEU A 181 -2.33 -5.43 25.13
N GLU A 182 -3.05 -5.14 26.23
CA GLU A 182 -2.70 -5.63 27.57
C GLU A 182 -2.90 -7.14 27.71
N VAL A 183 -3.99 -7.67 27.10
CA VAL A 183 -4.29 -9.11 27.13
C VAL A 183 -3.64 -9.90 25.97
N THR A 184 -3.24 -9.22 24.90
CA THR A 184 -2.53 -9.80 23.75
C THR A 184 -1.23 -9.04 23.45
N PRO A 185 -0.28 -8.98 24.39
CA PRO A 185 0.89 -8.09 24.28
C PRO A 185 1.88 -8.49 23.17
N LYS A 186 1.77 -9.71 22.65
CA LYS A 186 2.64 -10.26 21.60
C LYS A 186 1.95 -10.33 20.23
N ASN A 187 0.80 -9.69 20.06
CA ASN A 187 0.11 -9.67 18.78
C ASN A 187 0.57 -8.45 17.97
N GLY A 188 1.42 -8.67 16.98
CA GLY A 188 1.97 -7.63 16.11
C GLY A 188 0.91 -7.04 15.17
N ASP A 189 -0.02 -7.86 14.68
CA ASP A 189 -1.08 -7.40 13.77
C ASP A 189 -2.02 -6.39 14.44
N ILE A 190 -2.43 -6.65 15.69
CA ILE A 190 -3.25 -5.70 16.46
C ILE A 190 -2.46 -4.42 16.76
N ALA A 191 -1.18 -4.55 17.13
CA ALA A 191 -0.32 -3.41 17.35
C ALA A 191 -0.13 -2.58 16.06
N TYR A 192 0.01 -3.24 14.91
CA TYR A 192 0.13 -2.59 13.62
C TYR A 192 -1.17 -1.88 13.21
N LEU A 193 -2.32 -2.54 13.38
CA LEU A 193 -3.62 -1.92 13.13
C LEU A 193 -3.83 -0.66 13.98
N LYS A 194 -3.39 -0.67 15.24
CA LYS A 194 -3.39 0.53 16.09
C LYS A 194 -2.51 1.64 15.52
N ALA A 195 -1.27 1.32 15.12
CA ALA A 195 -0.33 2.30 14.57
C ALA A 195 -0.87 2.94 13.28
N MET A 196 -1.44 2.11 12.37
CA MET A 196 -2.12 2.59 11.16
C MET A 196 -3.29 3.53 11.48
N TYR A 197 -4.11 3.18 12.48
CA TYR A 197 -5.23 4.04 12.88
C TYR A 197 -4.74 5.37 13.49
N MET A 198 -3.69 5.35 14.30
CA MET A 198 -3.06 6.56 14.80
C MET A 198 -2.55 7.47 13.67
N ARG A 199 -1.95 6.89 12.62
CA ARG A 199 -1.50 7.61 11.43
C ARG A 199 -2.69 8.21 10.66
N LEU A 200 -3.75 7.42 10.43
CA LEU A 200 -4.99 7.88 9.77
C LEU A 200 -5.60 9.09 10.49
N LYS A 201 -5.52 9.11 11.83
CA LYS A 201 -6.04 10.22 12.65
C LYS A 201 -5.05 11.38 12.82
N SER A 202 -3.98 11.41 12.03
CA SER A 202 -2.93 12.45 12.08
C SER A 202 -2.44 12.73 13.51
N MET A 203 -2.28 11.66 14.29
CA MET A 203 -1.71 11.75 15.65
C MET A 203 -0.26 12.26 15.58
N PRO A 204 0.29 12.81 16.69
CA PRO A 204 1.66 13.30 16.70
C PRO A 204 2.64 12.27 16.15
N ALA A 205 3.45 12.70 15.18
CA ALA A 205 4.31 11.80 14.40
C ALA A 205 5.25 10.94 15.27
N ASP A 206 5.75 11.50 16.39
CA ASP A 206 6.61 10.74 17.32
C ASP A 206 5.85 9.61 18.02
N SER A 207 4.57 9.84 18.35
CA SER A 207 3.70 8.82 18.94
C SER A 207 3.40 7.69 17.94
N VAL A 208 3.17 8.04 16.68
CA VAL A 208 2.94 7.07 15.59
C VAL A 208 4.21 6.26 15.32
N ALA A 209 5.37 6.93 15.25
CA ALA A 209 6.66 6.25 15.06
C ALA A 209 6.96 5.26 16.21
N GLU A 210 6.66 5.65 17.47
CA GLU A 210 6.82 4.75 18.60
C GLU A 210 5.85 3.55 18.56
N ALA A 211 4.63 3.77 18.06
CA ALA A 211 3.70 2.66 17.83
C ALA A 211 4.24 1.65 16.80
N TYR A 212 4.82 2.11 15.68
CA TYR A 212 5.49 1.22 14.72
C TYR A 212 6.72 0.53 15.31
N ARG A 213 7.55 1.23 16.10
CA ARG A 213 8.67 0.59 16.82
C ARG A 213 8.19 -0.49 17.79
N ARG A 214 7.03 -0.28 18.44
CA ARG A 214 6.42 -1.33 19.27
C ARG A 214 6.07 -2.57 18.45
N VAL A 215 5.49 -2.40 17.27
CA VAL A 215 5.23 -3.52 16.35
C VAL A 215 6.52 -4.28 16.06
N LEU A 216 7.59 -3.59 15.69
CA LEU A 216 8.87 -4.19 15.33
C LEU A 216 9.59 -4.85 16.52
N ARG A 217 9.28 -4.46 17.76
CA ARG A 217 9.76 -5.20 18.95
C ARG A 217 9.03 -6.52 19.16
N ILE A 218 7.78 -6.62 18.67
CA ILE A 218 6.98 -7.85 18.75
C ILE A 218 7.29 -8.77 17.56
N GLU A 219 7.29 -8.22 16.37
CA GLU A 219 7.50 -8.91 15.09
C GLU A 219 8.56 -8.17 14.26
N PRO A 220 9.86 -8.43 14.50
CA PRO A 220 10.94 -7.73 13.82
C PRO A 220 10.96 -7.92 12.30
N GLU A 221 10.39 -9.01 11.80
CA GLU A 221 10.26 -9.34 10.38
C GLU A 221 9.08 -8.66 9.68
N GLN A 222 8.24 -7.91 10.39
CA GLN A 222 7.06 -7.28 9.78
C GLN A 222 7.46 -6.13 8.85
N VAL A 223 7.47 -6.43 7.54
CA VAL A 223 7.94 -5.51 6.48
C VAL A 223 7.10 -4.24 6.44
N SER A 224 5.76 -4.36 6.49
CA SER A 224 4.85 -3.21 6.36
C SER A 224 5.09 -2.16 7.45
N ALA A 225 5.20 -2.59 8.70
CA ALA A 225 5.46 -1.66 9.81
C ALA A 225 6.82 -0.95 9.68
N ARG A 226 7.84 -1.66 9.19
CA ARG A 226 9.16 -1.07 9.00
C ARG A 226 9.18 -0.08 7.83
N VAL A 227 8.48 -0.40 6.75
CA VAL A 227 8.35 0.51 5.59
C VAL A 227 7.58 1.78 5.97
N ASP A 228 6.47 1.65 6.71
CA ASP A 228 5.73 2.81 7.20
C ASP A 228 6.61 3.71 8.10
N LEU A 229 7.42 3.10 8.98
CA LEU A 229 8.37 3.84 9.81
C LEU A 229 9.44 4.54 8.97
N LEU A 230 9.98 3.87 7.95
CA LEU A 230 10.97 4.44 7.02
C LEU A 230 10.39 5.64 6.24
N GLN A 231 9.14 5.54 5.77
CA GLN A 231 8.46 6.66 5.11
C GLN A 231 8.31 7.88 6.04
N MET A 232 7.97 7.65 7.31
CA MET A 232 7.88 8.73 8.30
C MET A 232 9.24 9.36 8.60
N GLN A 233 10.31 8.56 8.67
CA GLN A 233 11.67 9.06 8.85
C GLN A 233 12.15 9.83 7.62
N TYR A 234 11.78 9.37 6.41
CA TYR A 234 12.08 10.05 5.15
C TYR A 234 11.42 11.42 5.07
N SER A 235 10.14 11.54 5.42
CA SER A 235 9.43 12.83 5.44
C SER A 235 10.01 13.86 6.42
N LYS A 236 10.77 13.38 7.43
CA LYS A 236 11.51 14.23 8.38
C LYS A 236 12.98 14.43 8.00
N ALA A 237 13.43 13.87 6.88
CA ALA A 237 14.84 13.82 6.49
C ALA A 237 15.78 13.26 7.59
N ASP A 238 15.27 12.31 8.40
CA ASP A 238 16.06 11.68 9.47
C ASP A 238 16.88 10.50 8.91
N TRP A 239 17.95 10.86 8.20
CA TRP A 239 18.80 9.92 7.47
C TRP A 239 19.48 8.90 8.37
N ASP A 240 19.88 9.29 9.58
CA ASP A 240 20.51 8.37 10.54
C ASP A 240 19.52 7.31 11.04
N ALA A 241 18.28 7.70 11.31
CA ALA A 241 17.22 6.77 11.66
C ALA A 241 16.89 5.82 10.50
N ILE A 242 16.88 6.31 9.26
CA ILE A 242 16.65 5.46 8.07
C ILE A 242 17.76 4.42 7.93
N ILE A 243 19.04 4.81 8.08
CA ILE A 243 20.18 3.89 8.01
C ILE A 243 20.01 2.79 9.06
N SER A 244 19.72 3.16 10.32
CA SER A 244 19.53 2.20 11.40
C SER A 244 18.36 1.25 11.12
N THR A 245 17.17 1.81 10.78
CA THR A 245 15.94 1.04 10.55
C THR A 245 16.06 0.11 9.35
N SER A 246 16.72 0.56 8.27
CA SER A 246 16.94 -0.25 7.06
C SER A 246 17.95 -1.35 7.30
N THR A 247 19.07 -1.05 7.98
CA THR A 247 20.10 -2.02 8.29
C THR A 247 19.56 -3.15 9.17
N GLU A 248 18.75 -2.81 10.18
CA GLU A 248 18.05 -3.80 11.00
C GLU A 248 17.04 -4.60 10.17
N GLY A 249 16.28 -3.94 9.26
CA GLY A 249 15.34 -4.60 8.37
C GLY A 249 16.00 -5.65 7.48
N ILE A 250 17.18 -5.37 6.94
CA ILE A 250 17.96 -6.30 6.11
C ILE A 250 18.37 -7.56 6.91
N GLN A 251 18.60 -7.47 8.23
CA GLN A 251 18.92 -8.64 9.04
C GLN A 251 17.74 -9.62 9.13
N TYR A 252 16.53 -9.12 9.24
CA TYR A 252 15.32 -9.94 9.36
C TYR A 252 14.72 -10.36 7.99
N CYS A 253 14.74 -9.46 7.01
CA CYS A 253 14.19 -9.70 5.68
C CYS A 253 15.20 -9.28 4.58
N PRO A 254 16.26 -10.07 4.35
CA PRO A 254 17.35 -9.70 3.43
C PRO A 254 16.93 -9.65 1.96
N THR A 255 15.76 -10.16 1.61
CA THR A 255 15.21 -10.13 0.25
C THR A 255 14.31 -8.92 -0.04
N SER A 256 14.05 -8.07 0.98
CA SER A 256 13.23 -6.88 0.80
C SER A 256 14.03 -5.75 0.17
N MET A 257 13.76 -5.47 -1.11
CA MET A 257 14.42 -4.39 -1.86
C MET A 257 14.23 -3.02 -1.20
N MET A 258 13.08 -2.77 -0.57
CA MET A 258 12.75 -1.49 0.07
C MET A 258 13.83 -1.03 1.05
N TYR A 259 14.38 -1.95 1.84
CA TYR A 259 15.40 -1.59 2.82
C TYR A 259 16.71 -1.14 2.18
N TYR A 260 17.11 -1.79 1.09
CA TYR A 260 18.32 -1.37 0.34
C TYR A 260 18.12 -0.04 -0.36
N TYR A 261 16.90 0.24 -0.86
CA TYR A 261 16.57 1.52 -1.47
C TYR A 261 16.68 2.66 -0.46
N PHE A 262 15.94 2.56 0.66
CA PHE A 262 16.00 3.59 1.71
C PHE A 262 17.41 3.76 2.27
N LEU A 263 18.16 2.66 2.42
CA LEU A 263 19.57 2.71 2.86
C LEU A 263 20.42 3.48 1.83
N GLY A 264 20.26 3.18 0.55
CA GLY A 264 20.97 3.86 -0.53
C GLY A 264 20.63 5.34 -0.60
N VAL A 265 19.35 5.70 -0.53
CA VAL A 265 18.90 7.09 -0.48
C VAL A 265 19.49 7.83 0.72
N ALA A 266 19.43 7.24 1.92
CA ALA A 266 19.92 7.90 3.13
C ALA A 266 21.45 8.15 3.09
N HIS A 267 22.23 7.18 2.59
CA HIS A 267 23.66 7.39 2.38
C HIS A 267 23.94 8.45 1.33
N PHE A 268 23.19 8.46 0.22
CA PHE A 268 23.33 9.49 -0.82
C PHE A 268 23.04 10.90 -0.29
N GLN A 269 22.00 11.06 0.52
CA GLN A 269 21.64 12.34 1.15
C GLN A 269 22.68 12.81 2.19
N LYS A 270 23.50 11.89 2.68
CA LYS A 270 24.63 12.19 3.58
C LYS A 270 25.95 12.34 2.85
N ASP A 271 25.92 12.42 1.51
CA ASP A 271 27.12 12.49 0.64
C ASP A 271 28.07 11.28 0.76
N ASP A 272 27.58 10.13 1.27
CA ASP A 272 28.31 8.87 1.31
C ASP A 272 27.98 8.02 0.07
N ASP A 273 28.46 8.49 -1.08
CA ASP A 273 28.15 7.89 -2.38
C ASP A 273 28.62 6.42 -2.48
N ASP A 274 29.69 6.04 -1.79
CA ASP A 274 30.20 4.65 -1.81
C ASP A 274 29.30 3.69 -1.07
N ALA A 275 28.86 4.05 0.13
CA ALA A 275 27.91 3.27 0.89
C ALA A 275 26.53 3.21 0.19
N ALA A 276 26.11 4.31 -0.44
CA ALA A 276 24.88 4.35 -1.24
C ALA A 276 24.94 3.34 -2.40
N LEU A 277 26.03 3.32 -3.18
CA LEU A 277 26.20 2.37 -4.27
C LEU A 277 26.30 0.92 -3.78
N ASP A 278 26.96 0.65 -2.66
CA ASP A 278 26.99 -0.70 -2.07
C ASP A 278 25.59 -1.17 -1.72
N ALA A 279 24.81 -0.35 -1.01
CA ALA A 279 23.44 -0.66 -0.65
C ALA A 279 22.58 -0.96 -1.89
N LEU A 280 22.64 -0.09 -2.89
CA LEU A 280 21.85 -0.25 -4.12
C LEU A 280 22.27 -1.51 -4.91
N ARG A 281 23.56 -1.81 -5.03
CA ARG A 281 24.05 -3.04 -5.69
C ARG A 281 23.56 -4.32 -4.97
N ARG A 282 23.56 -4.30 -3.66
CA ARG A 282 22.97 -5.40 -2.86
C ARG A 282 21.47 -5.51 -3.09
N GLY A 283 20.75 -4.40 -3.19
CA GLY A 283 19.35 -4.37 -3.55
C GLY A 283 19.08 -4.96 -4.96
N VAL A 284 19.91 -4.63 -5.93
CA VAL A 284 19.84 -5.21 -7.29
C VAL A 284 20.04 -6.73 -7.25
N SER A 285 20.90 -7.25 -6.37
CA SER A 285 21.16 -8.70 -6.27
C SER A 285 19.97 -9.52 -5.76
N VAL A 286 18.96 -8.89 -5.16
CA VAL A 286 17.73 -9.56 -4.67
C VAL A 286 16.53 -9.38 -5.60
N ILE A 287 16.70 -8.74 -6.76
CA ILE A 287 15.67 -8.64 -7.80
C ILE A 287 15.25 -10.04 -8.24
N ASN A 288 13.94 -10.23 -8.35
CA ASN A 288 13.34 -11.46 -8.82
C ASN A 288 12.13 -11.19 -9.72
N LYS A 289 11.46 -12.24 -10.20
CA LYS A 289 10.31 -12.15 -11.12
C LYS A 289 9.08 -11.40 -10.55
N ASP A 290 8.99 -11.29 -9.22
CA ASP A 290 7.87 -10.65 -8.53
C ASP A 290 8.22 -9.20 -8.12
N SER A 291 9.42 -8.71 -8.47
CA SER A 291 9.85 -7.35 -8.22
C SER A 291 9.08 -6.37 -9.11
N SER A 292 8.60 -5.25 -8.53
CA SER A 292 7.92 -4.19 -9.29
C SER A 292 8.87 -3.55 -10.29
N PRO A 293 8.51 -3.50 -11.59
CA PRO A 293 9.32 -2.84 -12.61
C PRO A 293 9.60 -1.36 -12.29
N GLU A 294 8.60 -0.67 -11.74
CA GLU A 294 8.73 0.74 -11.34
C GLU A 294 9.82 0.89 -10.30
N PHE A 295 9.77 0.06 -9.26
CA PHE A 295 10.71 0.14 -8.16
C PHE A 295 12.13 -0.27 -8.55
N VAL A 296 12.27 -1.28 -9.41
CA VAL A 296 13.58 -1.66 -9.98
C VAL A 296 14.15 -0.55 -10.85
N SER A 297 13.32 0.11 -11.65
CA SER A 297 13.70 1.27 -12.46
C SER A 297 14.27 2.39 -11.59
N ASP A 298 13.63 2.71 -10.47
CA ASP A 298 14.08 3.74 -9.53
C ASP A 298 15.45 3.42 -8.89
N PHE A 299 15.72 2.13 -8.60
CA PHE A 299 17.05 1.70 -8.15
C PHE A 299 18.14 2.05 -9.14
N TYR A 300 17.93 1.70 -10.41
CA TYR A 300 18.90 1.95 -11.46
C TYR A 300 19.03 3.43 -11.78
N ALA A 301 17.96 4.21 -11.71
CA ALA A 301 17.99 5.65 -11.88
C ALA A 301 18.89 6.31 -10.81
N LEU A 302 18.66 5.99 -9.53
CA LEU A 302 19.49 6.51 -8.44
C LEU A 302 20.95 6.06 -8.55
N MET A 303 21.22 4.82 -8.97
CA MET A 303 22.58 4.36 -9.25
C MET A 303 23.22 5.18 -10.37
N GLY A 304 22.48 5.52 -11.40
CA GLY A 304 22.92 6.36 -12.51
C GLY A 304 23.33 7.75 -12.04
N ASP A 305 22.51 8.41 -11.23
CA ASP A 305 22.79 9.72 -10.64
C ASP A 305 24.08 9.71 -9.81
N ILE A 306 24.21 8.73 -8.90
CA ILE A 306 25.39 8.61 -8.03
C ILE A 306 26.65 8.32 -8.85
N LEU A 307 26.57 7.42 -9.82
CA LEU A 307 27.72 7.08 -10.67
C LEU A 307 28.18 8.26 -11.50
N TYR A 308 27.25 9.06 -12.03
CA TYR A 308 27.61 10.29 -12.76
C TYR A 308 28.25 11.31 -11.84
N LYS A 309 27.69 11.55 -10.64
CA LYS A 309 28.27 12.41 -9.58
C LYS A 309 29.71 11.98 -9.25
N LYS A 310 29.99 10.67 -9.24
CA LYS A 310 31.34 10.11 -9.01
C LYS A 310 32.26 10.16 -10.25
N ASN A 311 31.89 10.87 -11.31
CA ASN A 311 32.64 10.96 -12.56
C ASN A 311 32.89 9.58 -13.22
N ARG A 312 31.86 8.69 -13.20
CA ARG A 312 31.86 7.36 -13.84
C ARG A 312 30.75 7.30 -14.91
N PRO A 313 30.82 8.09 -15.97
CA PRO A 313 29.71 8.28 -16.91
C PRO A 313 29.32 7.00 -17.64
N GLU A 314 30.26 6.13 -18.00
CA GLU A 314 29.95 4.88 -18.72
C GLU A 314 29.07 3.94 -17.87
N GLU A 315 29.39 3.85 -16.59
CA GLU A 315 28.59 3.02 -15.66
C GLU A 315 27.24 3.67 -15.34
N ALA A 316 27.22 5.01 -15.25
CA ALA A 316 25.98 5.76 -15.09
C ALA A 316 25.02 5.51 -16.26
N PHE A 317 25.53 5.59 -17.50
CA PHE A 317 24.73 5.34 -18.70
C PHE A 317 24.24 3.90 -18.79
N ALA A 318 25.07 2.92 -18.40
CA ALA A 318 24.64 1.53 -18.31
C ALA A 318 23.53 1.32 -17.24
N ALA A 319 23.61 2.04 -16.12
CA ALA A 319 22.56 2.01 -15.11
C ALA A 319 21.24 2.62 -15.65
N TYR A 320 21.30 3.76 -16.34
CA TYR A 320 20.12 4.34 -16.98
C TYR A 320 19.54 3.46 -18.10
N ASP A 321 20.38 2.82 -18.90
CA ASP A 321 19.89 1.85 -19.88
C ASP A 321 19.16 0.69 -19.20
N SER A 322 19.67 0.20 -18.07
CA SER A 322 18.98 -0.80 -17.26
C SER A 322 17.66 -0.28 -16.66
N CYS A 323 17.67 0.96 -16.18
CA CYS A 323 16.47 1.65 -15.68
C CYS A 323 15.35 1.65 -16.72
N LEU A 324 15.67 2.10 -17.95
CA LEU A 324 14.72 2.23 -19.05
C LEU A 324 14.31 0.89 -19.68
N GLN A 325 15.08 -0.20 -19.46
CA GLN A 325 14.67 -1.56 -19.82
C GLN A 325 13.55 -2.06 -18.92
N TRP A 326 13.56 -1.69 -17.64
CA TRP A 326 12.51 -2.04 -16.70
C TRP A 326 11.26 -1.16 -16.87
N ARG A 327 11.46 0.13 -17.13
CA ARG A 327 10.41 1.09 -17.31
C ARG A 327 10.83 2.20 -18.27
N ASP A 328 10.39 2.09 -19.51
CA ASP A 328 10.81 2.98 -20.61
C ASP A 328 10.16 4.38 -20.56
N ASP A 329 9.21 4.58 -19.64
CA ASP A 329 8.49 5.82 -19.34
C ASP A 329 8.88 6.46 -18.00
N ASN A 330 9.98 6.06 -17.39
CA ASN A 330 10.51 6.73 -16.20
C ASN A 330 10.98 8.15 -16.55
N VAL A 331 10.10 9.12 -16.37
CA VAL A 331 10.26 10.51 -16.84
C VAL A 331 11.50 11.16 -16.25
N SER A 332 11.72 11.00 -14.95
CA SER A 332 12.91 11.54 -14.27
C SER A 332 14.20 10.96 -14.83
N ALA A 333 14.23 9.63 -15.02
CA ALA A 333 15.40 8.96 -15.61
C ALA A 333 15.64 9.37 -17.05
N LEU A 334 14.59 9.53 -17.86
CA LEU A 334 14.69 10.04 -19.23
C LEU A 334 15.33 11.42 -19.27
N ASN A 335 14.87 12.33 -18.41
CA ASN A 335 15.44 13.68 -18.33
C ASN A 335 16.90 13.68 -17.85
N ASN A 336 17.17 12.99 -16.72
CA ASN A 336 18.53 13.00 -16.15
C ASN A 336 19.54 12.35 -17.10
N TYR A 337 19.16 11.23 -17.72
CA TYR A 337 20.04 10.60 -18.73
C TYR A 337 20.28 11.52 -19.93
N ALA A 338 19.22 12.15 -20.45
CA ALA A 338 19.37 13.13 -21.56
C ALA A 338 20.27 14.29 -21.18
N TYR A 339 20.10 14.84 -19.98
CA TYR A 339 20.94 15.90 -19.45
C TYR A 339 22.42 15.46 -19.35
N TYR A 340 22.71 14.31 -18.77
CA TYR A 340 24.08 13.83 -18.62
C TYR A 340 24.76 13.48 -19.96
N LEU A 341 24.00 12.94 -20.93
CA LEU A 341 24.52 12.79 -22.31
C LEU A 341 24.85 14.13 -22.93
N SER A 342 24.00 15.14 -22.75
CA SER A 342 24.23 16.49 -23.28
C SER A 342 25.48 17.16 -22.67
N MET A 343 25.68 16.96 -21.36
CA MET A 343 26.88 17.47 -20.66
C MET A 343 28.19 16.84 -21.17
N GLN A 344 28.12 15.63 -21.75
CA GLN A 344 29.24 14.95 -22.39
C GLN A 344 29.26 15.19 -23.91
N GLU A 345 28.34 15.98 -24.45
CA GLU A 345 28.14 16.20 -25.89
C GLU A 345 28.08 14.87 -26.70
N ARG A 346 27.47 13.81 -26.04
CA ARG A 346 27.36 12.46 -26.60
C ARG A 346 25.93 12.16 -26.99
N ASP A 347 25.75 11.41 -28.07
CA ASP A 347 24.47 10.86 -28.52
C ASP A 347 23.30 11.85 -28.42
N LEU A 348 23.54 13.11 -28.88
CA LEU A 348 22.58 14.21 -28.75
C LEU A 348 21.24 13.89 -29.41
N ASP A 349 21.17 12.99 -30.40
CA ASP A 349 19.93 12.53 -30.98
C ASP A 349 19.15 11.60 -30.02
N LYS A 350 19.84 10.74 -29.23
CA LYS A 350 19.24 9.95 -28.17
C LYS A 350 18.75 10.84 -27.04
N ALA A 351 19.59 11.81 -26.65
CA ALA A 351 19.25 12.80 -25.62
C ALA A 351 17.99 13.60 -25.99
N GLU A 352 17.92 14.11 -27.25
CA GLU A 352 16.73 14.82 -27.74
C GLU A 352 15.45 13.97 -27.63
N LYS A 353 15.50 12.72 -28.07
CA LYS A 353 14.32 11.81 -28.01
C LYS A 353 13.84 11.57 -26.57
N MET A 354 14.76 11.35 -25.65
CA MET A 354 14.44 11.11 -24.23
C MET A 354 13.89 12.38 -23.57
N SER A 355 14.57 13.52 -23.76
CA SER A 355 14.11 14.79 -23.18
C SER A 355 12.77 15.25 -23.79
N ARG A 356 12.52 14.98 -25.09
CA ARG A 356 11.23 15.21 -25.73
C ARG A 356 10.12 14.40 -25.04
N LYS A 357 10.35 13.10 -24.80
CA LYS A 357 9.38 12.25 -24.08
C LYS A 357 9.11 12.80 -22.67
N ALA A 358 10.14 13.30 -21.98
CA ALA A 358 9.97 13.88 -20.65
C ALA A 358 9.09 15.14 -20.67
N ILE A 359 9.27 16.06 -21.62
CA ILE A 359 8.42 17.27 -21.72
C ILE A 359 7.02 16.99 -22.28
N GLU A 360 6.81 15.88 -22.99
CA GLU A 360 5.46 15.44 -23.42
C GLU A 360 4.63 14.97 -22.21
N GLU A 361 5.26 14.29 -21.26
CA GLU A 361 4.61 13.82 -20.02
C GLU A 361 4.42 14.97 -19.01
N GLU A 362 5.42 15.84 -18.85
CA GLU A 362 5.36 16.96 -17.91
C GLU A 362 5.66 18.30 -18.62
N PRO A 363 4.70 18.87 -19.36
CA PRO A 363 4.93 20.02 -20.25
C PRO A 363 5.29 21.33 -19.54
N SER A 364 5.02 21.43 -18.24
CA SER A 364 5.28 22.62 -17.42
C SER A 364 6.45 22.44 -16.45
N ASN A 365 7.18 21.34 -16.52
CA ASN A 365 8.35 21.11 -15.68
C ASN A 365 9.54 21.94 -16.21
N ALA A 366 9.91 22.98 -15.49
CA ALA A 366 10.94 23.92 -15.89
C ALA A 366 12.30 23.26 -16.09
N ASN A 367 12.66 22.25 -15.28
CA ASN A 367 13.92 21.53 -15.41
C ASN A 367 13.96 20.65 -16.69
N TYR A 368 12.82 20.06 -17.07
CA TYR A 368 12.74 19.27 -18.31
C TYR A 368 12.78 20.17 -19.55
N LEU A 369 12.12 21.32 -19.48
CA LEU A 369 12.17 22.33 -20.54
C LEU A 369 13.59 22.89 -20.71
N ASP A 370 14.33 23.14 -19.62
CA ASP A 370 15.71 23.56 -19.65
C ASP A 370 16.63 22.50 -20.28
N THR A 371 16.49 21.24 -19.86
CA THR A 371 17.26 20.13 -20.44
C THR A 371 17.05 20.04 -21.96
N TYR A 372 15.80 20.14 -22.43
CA TYR A 372 15.50 20.10 -23.85
C TYR A 372 16.09 21.34 -24.58
N ALA A 373 15.92 22.51 -24.01
CA ALA A 373 16.49 23.75 -24.57
C ALA A 373 18.01 23.68 -24.68
N TRP A 374 18.67 23.12 -23.66
CA TRP A 374 20.14 22.95 -23.67
C TRP A 374 20.60 21.97 -24.77
N ILE A 375 19.88 20.85 -24.95
CA ILE A 375 20.14 19.90 -26.04
C ILE A 375 19.98 20.59 -27.41
N MET A 376 18.93 21.39 -27.60
CA MET A 376 18.74 22.17 -28.84
C MET A 376 19.86 23.18 -29.06
N PHE A 377 20.33 23.83 -28.01
CA PHE A 377 21.48 24.74 -28.07
C PHE A 377 22.73 24.02 -28.53
N LEU A 378 23.04 22.84 -27.98
CA LEU A 378 24.21 22.03 -28.39
C LEU A 378 24.08 21.52 -29.85
N LYS A 379 22.88 21.34 -30.35
CA LYS A 379 22.58 21.00 -31.74
C LYS A 379 22.50 22.22 -32.66
N GLU A 380 22.90 23.41 -32.17
CA GLU A 380 22.89 24.69 -32.89
C GLU A 380 21.51 25.15 -33.38
N ARG A 381 20.43 24.58 -32.79
CA ARG A 381 19.02 24.95 -33.07
C ARG A 381 18.59 26.08 -32.13
N TYR A 382 19.22 27.26 -32.24
CA TYR A 382 19.12 28.32 -31.24
C TYR A 382 17.72 28.92 -31.10
N ASP A 383 16.94 29.04 -32.18
CA ASP A 383 15.57 29.58 -32.14
C ASP A 383 14.63 28.63 -31.35
N GLU A 384 14.79 27.33 -31.53
CA GLU A 384 14.06 26.33 -30.82
C GLU A 384 14.48 26.26 -29.34
N ALA A 385 15.80 26.29 -29.09
CA ALA A 385 16.34 26.38 -27.72
C ALA A 385 15.71 27.56 -26.96
N LYS A 386 15.63 28.74 -27.66
CA LYS A 386 15.03 29.94 -27.08
C LYS A 386 13.58 29.76 -26.75
N ALA A 387 12.79 29.16 -27.63
CA ALA A 387 11.36 28.93 -27.38
C ALA A 387 11.08 28.07 -26.14
N TYR A 388 11.92 27.04 -25.89
CA TYR A 388 11.75 26.15 -24.73
C TYR A 388 12.31 26.75 -23.44
N ILE A 389 13.45 27.50 -23.51
CA ILE A 389 13.97 28.14 -22.31
C ILE A 389 13.07 29.29 -21.84
N ASP A 390 12.40 30.00 -22.76
CA ASP A 390 11.43 31.02 -22.41
C ASP A 390 10.25 30.41 -21.62
N ARG A 391 9.76 29.27 -22.08
CA ARG A 391 8.75 28.50 -21.32
C ARG A 391 9.22 28.05 -19.95
N ALA A 392 10.47 27.60 -19.84
CA ALA A 392 11.05 27.22 -18.54
C ALA A 392 11.07 28.40 -17.56
N LEU A 393 11.46 29.59 -18.06
CA LEU A 393 11.46 30.81 -17.27
C LEU A 393 10.07 31.29 -16.86
N GLU A 394 9.07 31.11 -17.73
CA GLU A 394 7.65 31.45 -17.46
C GLU A 394 7.04 30.52 -16.42
N CYS A 395 7.22 29.20 -16.51
CA CYS A 395 6.70 28.23 -15.55
C CYS A 395 7.13 28.48 -14.10
N SER A 396 8.27 29.17 -13.89
CA SER A 396 8.73 29.53 -12.54
C SER A 396 8.07 30.78 -11.98
N THR A 397 7.44 31.63 -12.80
CA THR A 397 6.81 32.89 -12.37
C THR A 397 5.32 32.70 -12.01
N ASP A 398 4.65 31.77 -12.64
CA ASP A 398 3.20 31.53 -12.42
C ASP A 398 2.89 30.87 -11.08
N THR A 399 3.84 30.16 -10.48
CA THR A 399 3.68 29.55 -9.15
C THR A 399 3.87 30.52 -7.99
N ALA A 400 4.45 31.69 -8.24
CA ALA A 400 4.56 32.75 -7.23
C ALA A 400 3.25 33.54 -7.02
N SER A 401 2.22 33.33 -7.84
CA SER A 401 0.97 34.12 -7.83
C SER A 401 -0.28 33.33 -7.41
N THR A 402 -0.20 32.03 -7.10
CA THR A 402 -1.34 31.25 -6.60
C THR A 402 -1.06 30.68 -5.20
N ASP A 403 -1.11 31.60 -4.22
CA ASP A 403 -1.28 31.21 -2.82
C ASP A 403 -2.79 30.98 -2.59
N ASP A 404 -3.27 29.77 -2.89
CA ASP A 404 -4.53 29.26 -2.34
C ASP A 404 -4.45 27.74 -2.19
N GLY A 405 -4.72 27.31 -0.95
CA GLY A 405 -4.39 26.01 -0.41
C GLY A 405 -5.05 24.82 -1.10
N GLY A 406 -4.23 23.81 -1.39
CA GLY A 406 -4.68 22.50 -1.81
C GLY A 406 -3.49 21.56 -1.97
N ALA A 407 -3.06 20.93 -0.89
CA ALA A 407 -2.05 19.87 -0.97
C ALA A 407 -2.66 18.62 -1.59
N GLU A 408 -2.25 18.27 -2.79
CA GLU A 408 -2.38 16.90 -3.31
C GLU A 408 -1.04 16.17 -3.12
N GLU A 409 -1.07 15.15 -2.27
CA GLU A 409 0.02 14.21 -2.04
C GLU A 409 0.15 13.24 -3.22
N GLY A 410 1.33 13.17 -3.83
CA GLY A 410 1.67 12.06 -4.70
C GLY A 410 2.65 12.39 -5.82
N GLY A 411 3.94 12.42 -5.53
CA GLY A 411 4.99 12.47 -6.53
C GLY A 411 6.36 12.20 -5.93
N ASN A 412 6.85 10.97 -6.11
CA ASN A 412 8.19 10.56 -5.68
C ASN A 412 9.25 11.18 -6.61
N GLY A 413 9.78 12.34 -6.24
CA GLY A 413 10.94 12.94 -6.87
C GLY A 413 12.03 13.13 -5.84
N SER A 414 13.20 12.52 -6.04
CA SER A 414 14.40 12.72 -5.26
C SER A 414 14.95 14.14 -5.46
N GLY A 415 14.51 15.07 -4.64
CA GLY A 415 14.99 16.45 -4.59
C GLY A 415 14.77 17.00 -3.18
N SER A 416 15.79 17.63 -2.62
CA SER A 416 15.76 18.28 -1.30
C SER A 416 14.52 19.16 -1.13
N ALA A 417 13.79 18.94 -0.05
CA ALA A 417 12.67 19.78 0.36
C ALA A 417 13.15 21.17 0.77
N ASP A 418 13.31 22.06 -0.23
CA ASP A 418 13.29 23.51 -0.05
C ASP A 418 12.98 24.15 -1.42
N SER A 419 11.79 24.72 -1.55
CA SER A 419 11.29 25.52 -2.68
C SER A 419 11.24 24.81 -4.05
N ASP A 420 10.28 23.94 -4.29
CA ASP A 420 10.05 23.24 -5.57
C ASP A 420 9.78 24.13 -6.80
N ASN A 421 9.94 25.45 -6.71
CA ASN A 421 9.64 26.41 -7.78
C ASN A 421 10.71 27.46 -8.09
N ALA A 422 11.86 27.44 -7.43
CA ALA A 422 12.93 28.39 -7.75
C ALA A 422 13.90 27.78 -8.77
N LEU A 423 14.01 28.40 -9.96
CA LEU A 423 15.01 27.99 -10.97
C LEU A 423 16.42 28.06 -10.42
N SER A 424 17.22 27.03 -10.67
CA SER A 424 18.62 26.98 -10.30
C SER A 424 19.46 27.99 -11.12
N GLY A 425 20.63 28.36 -10.60
CA GLY A 425 21.57 29.20 -11.37
C GLY A 425 22.02 28.58 -12.69
N VAL A 426 21.99 27.24 -12.81
CA VAL A 426 22.29 26.54 -14.07
C VAL A 426 21.27 26.87 -15.15
N VAL A 427 19.97 26.88 -14.83
CA VAL A 427 18.92 27.24 -15.80
C VAL A 427 19.08 28.68 -16.28
N PHE A 428 19.39 29.61 -15.38
CA PHE A 428 19.66 31.00 -15.77
C PHE A 428 20.94 31.14 -16.61
N GLU A 429 21.97 30.33 -16.34
CA GLU A 429 23.18 30.31 -17.17
C GLU A 429 22.89 29.77 -18.56
N HIS A 430 22.17 28.63 -18.70
CA HIS A 430 21.74 28.08 -19.99
C HIS A 430 20.89 29.10 -20.77
N ALA A 431 19.95 29.76 -20.09
CA ALA A 431 19.14 30.81 -20.70
C ALA A 431 20.04 31.97 -21.26
N GLY A 432 20.98 32.45 -20.46
CA GLY A 432 21.92 33.47 -20.90
C GLY A 432 22.78 33.05 -22.10
N ASP A 433 23.23 31.77 -22.10
CA ASP A 433 24.03 31.22 -23.22
C ASP A 433 23.20 31.16 -24.50
N ILE A 434 21.95 30.72 -24.42
CA ILE A 434 21.00 30.65 -25.53
C ILE A 434 20.71 32.06 -26.07
N TYR A 435 20.34 33.02 -25.21
CA TYR A 435 20.06 34.40 -25.62
C TYR A 435 21.28 35.06 -26.27
N SER A 436 22.49 34.80 -25.77
CA SER A 436 23.75 35.28 -26.37
C SER A 436 23.93 34.78 -27.80
N LYS A 437 23.57 33.53 -28.09
CA LYS A 437 23.66 32.95 -29.44
C LYS A 437 22.54 33.46 -30.36
N CYS A 438 21.39 33.81 -29.82
CA CYS A 438 20.31 34.47 -30.57
C CYS A 438 20.56 35.97 -30.83
N GLY A 439 21.66 36.53 -30.30
CA GLY A 439 22.03 37.92 -30.54
C GLY A 439 21.50 38.94 -29.53
N ASP A 440 20.71 38.53 -28.55
CA ASP A 440 20.19 39.37 -27.47
C ASP A 440 21.19 39.38 -26.29
N ILE A 441 22.26 40.13 -26.44
CA ILE A 441 23.37 40.17 -25.48
C ILE A 441 22.99 40.85 -24.17
N ASP A 442 22.10 41.85 -24.22
CA ASP A 442 21.69 42.56 -23.00
C ASP A 442 20.89 41.63 -22.10
N ARG A 443 19.91 40.89 -22.66
CA ARG A 443 19.15 39.89 -21.93
C ARG A 443 20.03 38.74 -21.43
N ALA A 444 21.02 38.31 -22.22
CA ALA A 444 21.98 37.29 -21.80
C ALA A 444 22.74 37.69 -20.54
N VAL A 445 23.21 38.95 -20.48
CA VAL A 445 23.96 39.49 -19.33
C VAL A 445 23.07 39.52 -18.09
N GLU A 446 21.81 39.99 -18.21
CA GLU A 446 20.86 39.99 -17.11
C GLU A 446 20.64 38.58 -16.51
N LEU A 447 20.51 37.57 -17.38
CA LEU A 447 20.31 36.16 -16.97
C LEU A 447 21.57 35.58 -16.31
N TRP A 448 22.77 35.83 -16.86
CA TRP A 448 24.03 35.43 -16.22
C TRP A 448 24.23 36.09 -14.84
N GLU A 449 23.88 37.38 -14.69
CA GLU A 449 23.91 38.06 -13.41
C GLU A 449 22.89 37.44 -12.43
N LYS A 450 21.74 37.03 -12.93
CA LYS A 450 20.74 36.31 -12.10
C LYS A 450 21.27 34.95 -11.67
N ALA A 451 21.94 34.20 -12.56
CA ALA A 451 22.62 32.95 -12.26
C ALA A 451 23.65 33.11 -11.12
N VAL A 452 24.45 34.17 -11.17
CA VAL A 452 25.40 34.46 -10.08
C VAL A 452 24.70 34.73 -8.74
N ARG A 453 23.60 35.50 -8.77
CA ARG A 453 22.85 35.81 -7.54
C ARG A 453 22.20 34.59 -6.90
N VAL A 454 21.67 33.68 -7.73
CA VAL A 454 21.00 32.44 -7.25
C VAL A 454 22.07 31.40 -6.82
N GLY A 455 23.20 31.36 -7.47
CA GLY A 455 24.25 30.35 -7.23
C GLY A 455 24.06 29.09 -8.06
N GLY A 456 25.04 28.22 -8.07
CA GLY A 456 25.01 26.95 -8.81
C GLY A 456 25.43 27.02 -10.29
N GLY A 457 25.76 28.19 -10.82
CA GLY A 457 26.28 28.34 -12.17
C GLY A 457 27.77 28.04 -12.30
N SER A 458 28.28 28.01 -13.53
CA SER A 458 29.65 27.63 -13.83
C SER A 458 30.68 28.70 -13.42
N ALA A 459 31.93 28.29 -13.22
CA ALA A 459 33.06 29.20 -12.97
C ALA A 459 33.34 30.18 -14.14
N GLN A 460 32.71 30.01 -15.30
CA GLN A 460 32.85 30.89 -16.45
C GLN A 460 31.93 32.11 -16.43
N LEU A 461 30.89 32.11 -15.59
CA LEU A 461 29.90 33.19 -15.49
C LEU A 461 30.51 34.60 -15.39
N PRO A 462 31.48 34.88 -14.50
CA PRO A 462 32.11 36.22 -14.44
C PRO A 462 32.77 36.64 -15.73
N LYS A 463 33.33 35.69 -16.49
CA LYS A 463 33.97 35.98 -17.79
C LYS A 463 32.90 36.21 -18.87
N LYS A 464 31.80 35.41 -18.89
CA LYS A 464 30.68 35.60 -19.82
C LYS A 464 30.09 37.00 -19.66
N ILE A 465 29.83 37.44 -18.43
CA ILE A 465 29.31 38.77 -18.11
C ILE A 465 30.30 39.87 -18.59
N LYS A 466 31.59 39.77 -18.19
CA LYS A 466 32.59 40.78 -18.52
C LYS A 466 32.83 40.90 -20.04
N GLN A 467 32.86 39.78 -20.74
CA GLN A 467 33.12 39.74 -22.18
C GLN A 467 31.84 39.87 -23.02
N ARG A 468 30.67 39.86 -22.38
CA ARG A 468 29.36 39.95 -23.03
C ARG A 468 29.19 38.93 -24.16
N LYS A 469 29.65 37.67 -23.95
CA LYS A 469 29.58 36.59 -24.95
C LYS A 469 29.57 35.23 -24.30
N TYR A 470 29.02 34.27 -25.01
CA TYR A 470 29.11 32.85 -24.64
C TYR A 470 30.59 32.39 -24.57
N ILE A 471 30.90 31.69 -23.51
CA ILE A 471 32.21 31.03 -23.32
C ILE A 471 31.88 29.58 -22.93
N PRO A 472 32.29 28.60 -23.77
CA PRO A 472 32.04 27.20 -23.45
C PRO A 472 32.73 26.80 -22.14
N ALA A 473 32.10 25.91 -21.39
CA ALA A 473 32.76 25.27 -20.26
C ALA A 473 33.97 24.48 -20.80
N LYS A 474 35.16 24.65 -20.18
CA LYS A 474 36.28 23.78 -20.53
C LYS A 474 35.90 22.34 -20.16
N GLN A 475 35.96 21.44 -21.11
CA GLN A 475 35.97 20.02 -20.84
C GLN A 475 37.21 19.74 -19.94
N THR A 476 36.97 19.34 -18.68
CA THR A 476 38.01 18.93 -17.72
C THR A 476 38.15 17.42 -17.74
#